data_94b66cb732b0aa3454b93b8ede1cbf43
#
_entry.id   94b66cb732b0aa3454b93b8ede1cbf43
#
_cell.length_a   1.000
_cell.length_b   1.000
_cell.length_c   1.000
_cell.angle_alpha   90.00
_cell.angle_beta   90.00
_cell.angle_gamma   90.00
#
_symmetry.space_group_name_H-M   'P 1'
#
loop_
_entity.id
_entity.type
_entity.pdbx_description
1 polymer ?
#
loop_
_entity_poly.entity_id
_entity_poly.type
_entity_poly.pdbx_seq_one_letter_code
_entity_poly.pdbx_strand_id
1 'polypeptide(L)'
;MPIVAQILSQMSGLSGPQRKLLLHLMSLWPCIRGRFNFLNLCRYSSSCERTLRRHFAASFDWGAFNAAWIGLAVPAHHPLILALDASFLPKSGRQTPGLSWFYNGCAARAEKGLELSLLAAIDLHRNTAYALHAKQTLPTSTSECQDLQHLRESRPNWPAHVRHLVADGAYTRRPRRRGVCKLGLEMVGKLRR
;
A
#
# COMPACT_ATOMS: atom_id res chain seq x y z
N MET A 1 -17.67 -3.42 13.69
CA MET A 1 -16.33 -3.78 13.23
C MET A 1 -15.32 -3.86 14.39
N PRO A 2 -15.35 -4.91 15.24
CA PRO A 2 -14.54 -4.97 16.47
C PRO A 2 -13.02 -4.98 16.18
N ILE A 3 -12.57 -5.69 15.15
CA ILE A 3 -11.15 -5.80 14.80
C ILE A 3 -10.53 -4.44 14.43
N VAL A 4 -11.21 -3.64 13.60
CA VAL A 4 -10.73 -2.29 13.25
C VAL A 4 -10.61 -1.40 14.48
N ALA A 5 -11.60 -1.43 15.35
CA ALA A 5 -11.59 -0.67 16.60
C ALA A 5 -10.43 -1.09 17.51
N GLN A 6 -10.18 -2.39 17.62
CA GLN A 6 -9.06 -2.95 18.38
C GLN A 6 -7.72 -2.46 17.85
N ILE A 7 -7.47 -2.58 16.53
CA ILE A 7 -6.22 -2.11 15.91
C ILE A 7 -6.03 -0.60 16.13
N LEU A 8 -7.06 0.20 15.83
CA LEU A 8 -6.99 1.65 16.00
C LEU A 8 -6.82 2.09 17.47
N SER A 9 -7.28 1.31 18.45
CA SER A 9 -7.04 1.60 19.85
C SER A 9 -5.60 1.38 20.28
N GLN A 10 -4.89 0.48 19.64
CA GLN A 10 -3.49 0.15 19.91
C GLN A 10 -2.50 1.08 19.18
N MET A 11 -2.95 1.80 18.15
CA MET A 11 -2.10 2.73 17.41
C MET A 11 -1.88 4.02 18.19
N SER A 12 -0.62 4.40 18.42
CA SER A 12 -0.23 5.66 19.01
C SER A 12 -0.40 6.83 18.02
N GLY A 13 -0.56 8.04 18.54
CA GLY A 13 -0.59 9.26 17.73
C GLY A 13 -1.91 9.57 17.03
N LEU A 14 -2.95 8.74 17.16
CA LEU A 14 -4.27 9.01 16.58
C LEU A 14 -5.10 9.92 17.48
N SER A 15 -5.55 11.05 16.92
CA SER A 15 -6.55 11.88 17.59
C SER A 15 -7.92 11.19 17.65
N GLY A 16 -8.72 11.51 18.66
CA GLY A 16 -10.08 10.97 18.79
C GLY A 16 -10.95 11.20 17.54
N PRO A 17 -10.98 12.40 16.95
CA PRO A 17 -11.69 12.67 15.70
C PRO A 17 -11.20 11.85 14.52
N GLN A 18 -9.87 11.66 14.37
CA GLN A 18 -9.30 10.85 13.29
C GLN A 18 -9.67 9.36 13.45
N ARG A 19 -9.62 8.84 14.68
CA ARG A 19 -10.04 7.46 14.98
C ARG A 19 -11.51 7.24 14.61
N LYS A 20 -12.40 8.18 14.99
CA LYS A 20 -13.83 8.13 14.62
C LYS A 20 -14.01 8.13 13.10
N LEU A 21 -13.26 9.00 12.38
CA LEU A 21 -13.30 9.02 10.92
C LEU A 21 -12.92 7.67 10.32
N LEU A 22 -11.79 7.08 10.75
CA LEU A 22 -11.28 5.82 10.21
C LEU A 22 -12.26 4.66 10.47
N LEU A 23 -12.82 4.57 11.68
CA LEU A 23 -13.86 3.60 11.98
C LEU A 23 -15.07 3.76 11.05
N HIS A 24 -15.50 5.00 10.86
CA HIS A 24 -16.63 5.33 9.99
C HIS A 24 -16.35 5.00 8.53
N LEU A 25 -15.17 5.38 8.02
CA LEU A 25 -14.72 5.02 6.67
C LEU A 25 -14.74 3.52 6.42
N MET A 26 -14.14 2.73 7.31
CA MET A 26 -14.06 1.28 7.17
C MET A 26 -15.45 0.62 7.24
N SER A 27 -16.39 1.20 7.99
CA SER A 27 -17.75 0.71 8.05
C SER A 27 -18.58 1.05 6.82
N LEU A 28 -18.36 2.23 6.24
CA LEU A 28 -19.10 2.71 5.07
C LEU A 28 -18.57 2.19 3.75
N TRP A 29 -17.27 1.90 3.67
CA TRP A 29 -16.63 1.48 2.43
C TRP A 29 -17.39 0.41 1.65
N PRO A 30 -17.87 -0.69 2.28
CA PRO A 30 -18.63 -1.72 1.58
C PRO A 30 -20.05 -1.27 1.17
N CYS A 31 -20.57 -0.19 1.79
CA CYS A 31 -21.94 0.26 1.61
C CYS A 31 -22.09 1.38 0.56
N ILE A 32 -20.99 2.06 0.22
CA ILE A 32 -21.05 3.20 -0.70
C ILE A 32 -21.23 2.71 -2.14
N ARG A 33 -22.30 3.18 -2.77
CA ARG A 33 -22.54 2.96 -4.18
C ARG A 33 -21.97 4.10 -5.03
N GLY A 34 -21.38 3.77 -6.17
CA GLY A 34 -20.81 4.74 -7.10
C GLY A 34 -19.39 5.18 -6.75
N ARG A 35 -19.02 6.42 -7.05
CA ARG A 35 -17.65 6.93 -6.83
C ARG A 35 -17.36 7.10 -5.34
N PHE A 36 -16.24 6.54 -4.90
CA PHE A 36 -15.72 6.76 -3.56
C PHE A 36 -15.01 8.12 -3.51
N ASN A 37 -15.69 9.13 -2.96
CA ASN A 37 -15.17 10.47 -2.73
C ASN A 37 -15.84 11.09 -1.51
N PHE A 38 -15.29 12.20 -0.99
CA PHE A 38 -15.79 12.81 0.24
C PHE A 38 -17.20 13.38 0.11
N LEU A 39 -17.58 13.86 -1.07
CA LEU A 39 -18.94 14.36 -1.31
C LEU A 39 -19.96 13.21 -1.22
N ASN A 40 -19.65 12.06 -1.82
CA ASN A 40 -20.55 10.91 -1.73
C ASN A 40 -20.55 10.30 -0.31
N LEU A 41 -19.39 10.30 0.35
CA LEU A 41 -19.28 9.84 1.74
C LEU A 41 -20.15 10.68 2.70
N CYS A 42 -20.28 11.98 2.48
CA CYS A 42 -21.17 12.85 3.28
C CYS A 42 -22.63 12.39 3.25
N ARG A 43 -23.10 11.77 2.17
CA ARG A 43 -24.49 11.27 2.05
C ARG A 43 -24.79 10.11 2.99
N TYR A 44 -23.75 9.41 3.44
CA TYR A 44 -23.83 8.28 4.35
C TYR A 44 -23.29 8.62 5.75
N SER A 45 -22.99 9.89 6.01
CA SER A 45 -22.33 10.36 7.23
C SER A 45 -23.04 11.57 7.81
N SER A 46 -23.02 11.71 9.13
CA SER A 46 -23.43 12.95 9.82
C SER A 46 -22.39 14.08 9.72
N SER A 47 -21.22 13.80 9.14
CA SER A 47 -20.13 14.76 9.02
C SER A 47 -20.15 15.44 7.65
N CYS A 48 -19.88 16.75 7.60
CA CYS A 48 -19.74 17.47 6.35
C CYS A 48 -18.41 17.15 5.63
N GLU A 49 -18.37 17.37 4.32
CA GLU A 49 -17.21 17.09 3.47
C GLU A 49 -15.91 17.73 3.98
N ARG A 50 -15.97 18.99 4.43
CA ARG A 50 -14.81 19.73 4.95
C ARG A 50 -14.22 19.03 6.18
N THR A 51 -15.05 18.51 7.07
CA THR A 51 -14.60 17.77 8.27
C THR A 51 -13.93 16.46 7.88
N LEU A 52 -14.52 15.71 6.96
CA LEU A 52 -13.97 14.45 6.47
C LEU A 52 -12.61 14.67 5.80
N ARG A 53 -12.49 15.66 4.90
CA ARG A 53 -11.21 16.01 4.25
C ARG A 53 -10.13 16.42 5.25
N ARG A 54 -10.47 17.27 6.23
CA ARG A 54 -9.52 17.72 7.25
C ARG A 54 -8.92 16.55 8.04
N HIS A 55 -9.75 15.62 8.50
CA HIS A 55 -9.26 14.48 9.28
C HIS A 55 -8.57 13.42 8.42
N PHE A 56 -8.95 13.28 7.16
CA PHE A 56 -8.29 12.39 6.23
C PHE A 56 -6.91 12.90 5.79
N ALA A 57 -6.72 14.22 5.75
CA ALA A 57 -5.44 14.85 5.44
C ALA A 57 -4.40 14.70 6.56
N ALA A 58 -4.82 14.35 7.79
CA ALA A 58 -3.88 14.06 8.87
C ALA A 58 -3.12 12.76 8.57
N SER A 59 -1.82 12.73 8.89
CA SER A 59 -0.98 11.56 8.68
C SER A 59 -1.56 10.33 9.38
N PHE A 60 -1.47 9.17 8.74
CA PHE A 60 -1.88 7.89 9.28
C PHE A 60 -0.90 6.81 8.82
N ASP A 61 -0.43 6.01 9.75
CA ASP A 61 0.48 4.90 9.44
C ASP A 61 -0.31 3.68 8.92
N TRP A 62 -0.57 3.70 7.61
CA TRP A 62 -1.24 2.60 6.91
C TRP A 62 -0.43 1.31 6.97
N GLY A 63 0.89 1.39 6.97
CA GLY A 63 1.76 0.22 7.06
C GLY A 63 1.61 -0.50 8.39
N ALA A 64 1.67 0.22 9.50
CA ALA A 64 1.44 -0.34 10.83
C ALA A 64 0.01 -0.88 11.00
N PHE A 65 -1.00 -0.18 10.48
CA PHE A 65 -2.38 -0.65 10.50
C PHE A 65 -2.54 -1.97 9.74
N ASN A 66 -2.00 -2.06 8.52
CA ASN A 66 -2.08 -3.26 7.69
C ASN A 66 -1.29 -4.42 8.31
N ALA A 67 -0.10 -4.15 8.87
CA ALA A 67 0.68 -5.16 9.57
C ALA A 67 -0.07 -5.75 10.78
N ALA A 68 -0.71 -4.89 11.58
CA ALA A 68 -1.54 -5.35 12.70
C ALA A 68 -2.75 -6.18 12.22
N TRP A 69 -3.38 -5.76 11.12
CA TRP A 69 -4.47 -6.52 10.50
C TRP A 69 -4.00 -7.91 10.04
N ILE A 70 -2.86 -7.98 9.33
CA ILE A 70 -2.27 -9.25 8.86
C ILE A 70 -1.96 -10.16 10.06
N GLY A 71 -1.37 -9.61 11.13
CA GLY A 71 -1.07 -10.36 12.35
C GLY A 71 -2.29 -10.95 13.06
N LEU A 72 -3.47 -10.35 12.89
CA LEU A 72 -4.73 -10.88 13.41
C LEU A 72 -5.43 -11.84 12.43
N ALA A 73 -5.27 -11.62 11.12
CA ALA A 73 -5.96 -12.39 10.09
C ALA A 73 -5.25 -13.70 9.73
N VAL A 74 -3.90 -13.71 9.81
CA VAL A 74 -3.06 -14.81 9.39
C VAL A 74 -2.49 -15.54 10.61
N PRO A 75 -2.73 -16.86 10.75
CA PRO A 75 -2.13 -17.66 11.83
C PRO A 75 -0.61 -17.62 11.77
N ALA A 76 0.06 -17.58 12.93
CA ALA A 76 1.52 -17.43 13.03
C ALA A 76 2.31 -18.58 12.36
N HIS A 77 1.71 -19.74 12.18
CA HIS A 77 2.35 -20.90 11.53
C HIS A 77 2.23 -20.90 10.00
N HIS A 78 1.47 -19.97 9.42
CA HIS A 78 1.36 -19.88 7.97
C HIS A 78 2.63 -19.29 7.36
N PRO A 79 3.19 -19.89 6.30
CA PRO A 79 4.32 -19.33 5.60
C PRO A 79 3.89 -18.09 4.82
N LEU A 80 4.57 -16.97 5.07
CA LEU A 80 4.37 -15.71 4.38
C LEU A 80 5.57 -15.38 3.51
N ILE A 81 5.30 -14.81 2.34
CA ILE A 81 6.29 -14.18 1.46
C ILE A 81 5.85 -12.76 1.13
N LEU A 82 6.79 -11.90 0.78
CA LEU A 82 6.49 -10.57 0.23
C LEU A 82 6.36 -10.63 -1.28
N ALA A 83 5.48 -9.81 -1.84
CA ALA A 83 5.40 -9.56 -3.27
C ALA A 83 5.41 -8.04 -3.51
N LEU A 84 6.22 -7.60 -4.48
CA LEU A 84 6.32 -6.21 -4.88
C LEU A 84 5.94 -6.07 -6.35
N ASP A 85 5.00 -5.19 -6.62
CA ASP A 85 4.58 -4.87 -7.99
C ASP A 85 4.19 -3.40 -8.13
N ALA A 86 4.29 -2.87 -9.35
CA ALA A 86 3.87 -1.52 -9.68
C ALA A 86 2.59 -1.55 -10.51
N SER A 87 1.64 -0.72 -10.12
CA SER A 87 0.35 -0.60 -10.81
C SER A 87 0.18 0.82 -11.36
N PHE A 88 -0.16 0.91 -12.65
CA PHE A 88 -0.50 2.16 -13.30
C PHE A 88 -1.94 2.57 -12.97
N LEU A 89 -2.12 3.83 -12.58
CA LEU A 89 -3.42 4.45 -12.37
C LEU A 89 -3.64 5.59 -13.38
N PRO A 90 -4.58 5.46 -14.30
CA PRO A 90 -4.93 6.54 -15.22
C PRO A 90 -5.41 7.76 -14.43
N LYS A 91 -4.77 8.88 -14.61
CA LYS A 91 -5.09 10.13 -13.91
C LYS A 91 -4.84 11.32 -14.82
N SER A 92 -5.68 12.33 -14.66
CA SER A 92 -5.57 13.61 -15.35
C SER A 92 -5.70 14.77 -14.35
N GLY A 93 -5.37 15.97 -14.80
CA GLY A 93 -5.50 17.19 -14.00
C GLY A 93 -4.15 17.80 -13.65
N ARG A 94 -4.08 19.14 -13.79
CA ARG A 94 -2.84 19.91 -13.57
C ARG A 94 -2.35 19.89 -12.14
N GLN A 95 -3.27 19.72 -11.18
CA GLN A 95 -3.01 19.78 -9.74
C GLN A 95 -2.75 18.39 -9.10
N THR A 96 -2.63 17.33 -9.90
CA THR A 96 -2.37 15.99 -9.37
C THR A 96 -0.85 15.84 -9.08
N PRO A 97 -0.44 15.72 -7.81
CA PRO A 97 0.98 15.56 -7.46
C PRO A 97 1.55 14.27 -8.03
N GLY A 98 2.76 14.34 -8.59
CA GLY A 98 3.46 13.17 -9.13
C GLY A 98 2.90 12.64 -10.46
N LEU A 99 2.02 13.39 -11.12
CA LEU A 99 1.51 13.04 -12.45
C LEU A 99 2.63 13.04 -13.48
N SER A 100 2.85 11.91 -14.15
CA SER A 100 3.89 11.77 -15.16
C SER A 100 3.52 10.69 -16.19
N TRP A 101 4.46 10.37 -17.06
CA TRP A 101 4.33 9.28 -18.02
C TRP A 101 4.90 7.99 -17.41
N PHE A 102 4.03 6.99 -17.25
CA PHE A 102 4.38 5.67 -16.74
C PHE A 102 3.94 4.59 -17.73
N TYR A 103 4.57 3.45 -17.66
CA TYR A 103 4.19 2.31 -18.50
C TYR A 103 2.87 1.70 -18.02
N ASN A 104 1.88 1.70 -18.90
CA ASN A 104 0.60 1.01 -18.68
C ASN A 104 0.67 -0.40 -19.29
N GLY A 105 0.78 -1.43 -18.44
CA GLY A 105 0.87 -2.81 -18.87
C GLY A 105 -0.36 -3.30 -19.65
N CYS A 106 -1.55 -2.78 -19.34
CA CYS A 106 -2.79 -3.13 -20.06
C CYS A 106 -2.82 -2.55 -21.48
N ALA A 107 -2.30 -1.34 -21.67
CA ALA A 107 -2.24 -0.66 -22.97
C ALA A 107 -0.94 -0.94 -23.74
N ALA A 108 0.04 -1.61 -23.10
CA ALA A 108 1.38 -1.88 -23.63
C ALA A 108 2.13 -0.64 -24.13
N ARG A 109 1.88 0.53 -23.52
CA ARG A 109 2.49 1.82 -23.87
C ARG A 109 2.64 2.73 -22.66
N ALA A 110 3.46 3.78 -22.78
CA ALA A 110 3.51 4.85 -21.78
C ALA A 110 2.26 5.73 -21.88
N GLU A 111 1.63 6.00 -20.75
CA GLU A 111 0.46 6.88 -20.62
C GLU A 111 0.63 7.82 -19.43
N LYS A 112 -0.08 8.95 -19.50
CA LYS A 112 -0.07 9.95 -18.43
C LYS A 112 -0.94 9.47 -17.27
N GLY A 113 -0.33 9.39 -16.08
CA GLY A 113 -1.02 8.87 -14.90
C GLY A 113 -0.15 8.91 -13.66
N LEU A 114 -0.49 8.07 -12.71
CA LEU A 114 0.27 7.79 -11.49
C LEU A 114 0.75 6.35 -11.53
N GLU A 115 1.88 6.08 -10.89
CA GLU A 115 2.31 4.71 -10.61
C GLU A 115 2.36 4.50 -9.10
N LEU A 116 1.78 3.39 -8.63
CA LEU A 116 1.83 2.95 -7.25
C LEU A 116 2.63 1.67 -7.15
N SER A 117 3.70 1.70 -6.36
CA SER A 117 4.39 0.50 -5.91
C SER A 117 3.62 -0.09 -4.73
N LEU A 118 3.15 -1.32 -4.86
CA LEU A 118 2.42 -2.05 -3.83
C LEU A 118 3.30 -3.18 -3.30
N LEU A 119 3.48 -3.22 -1.98
CA LEU A 119 4.05 -4.35 -1.26
C LEU A 119 2.92 -5.12 -0.59
N ALA A 120 2.83 -6.41 -0.89
CA ALA A 120 1.85 -7.32 -0.29
C ALA A 120 2.53 -8.44 0.49
N ALA A 121 1.87 -8.92 1.54
CA ALA A 121 2.20 -10.18 2.20
C ALA A 121 1.28 -11.28 1.64
N ILE A 122 1.85 -12.37 1.16
CA ILE A 122 1.12 -13.50 0.59
C ILE A 122 1.14 -14.66 1.57
N ASP A 123 -0.03 -15.09 2.00
CA ASP A 123 -0.24 -16.32 2.75
C ASP A 123 -0.26 -17.50 1.77
N LEU A 124 0.81 -18.27 1.77
CA LEU A 124 0.94 -19.41 0.85
C LEU A 124 -0.02 -20.56 1.19
N HIS A 125 -0.44 -20.67 2.46
CA HIS A 125 -1.37 -21.72 2.86
C HIS A 125 -2.79 -21.44 2.36
N ARG A 126 -3.24 -20.16 2.43
CA ARG A 126 -4.58 -19.75 1.98
C ARG A 126 -4.61 -19.23 0.55
N ASN A 127 -3.46 -19.13 -0.11
CA ASN A 127 -3.31 -18.52 -1.43
C ASN A 127 -3.96 -17.12 -1.49
N THR A 128 -3.70 -16.30 -0.45
CA THR A 128 -4.32 -14.98 -0.28
C THR A 128 -3.26 -13.92 -0.11
N ALA A 129 -3.41 -12.81 -0.82
CA ALA A 129 -2.54 -11.64 -0.74
C ALA A 129 -3.18 -10.54 0.13
N TYR A 130 -2.40 -9.98 1.03
CA TYR A 130 -2.77 -8.86 1.89
C TYR A 130 -1.92 -7.65 1.56
N ALA A 131 -2.55 -6.52 1.23
CA ALA A 131 -1.81 -5.27 1.03
C ALA A 131 -1.13 -4.86 2.34
N LEU A 132 0.19 -4.69 2.29
CA LEU A 132 0.98 -4.30 3.45
C LEU A 132 1.32 -2.80 3.39
N HIS A 133 1.89 -2.34 2.29
CA HIS A 133 2.32 -0.95 2.13
C HIS A 133 2.21 -0.53 0.67
N ALA A 134 1.80 0.71 0.44
CA ALA A 134 1.73 1.31 -0.90
C ALA A 134 2.50 2.63 -0.93
N LYS A 135 3.26 2.86 -1.99
CA LYS A 135 4.01 4.09 -2.19
C LYS A 135 3.86 4.59 -3.62
N GLN A 136 3.59 5.88 -3.78
CA GLN A 136 3.57 6.50 -5.10
C GLN A 136 4.99 6.63 -5.65
N THR A 137 5.19 6.18 -6.88
CA THR A 137 6.43 6.43 -7.63
C THR A 137 6.41 7.89 -8.11
N LEU A 138 7.43 8.66 -7.74
CA LEU A 138 7.58 10.03 -8.17
C LEU A 138 8.56 10.13 -9.34
N PRO A 139 8.30 11.00 -10.34
CA PRO A 139 9.27 11.30 -11.38
C PRO A 139 10.43 12.05 -10.75
N THR A 140 11.48 11.34 -10.37
CA THR A 140 12.68 11.94 -9.75
C THR A 140 13.89 11.78 -10.65
N SER A 141 14.80 12.74 -10.56
CA SER A 141 16.14 12.67 -11.18
C SER A 141 17.17 11.90 -10.34
N THR A 142 16.74 11.34 -9.19
CA THR A 142 17.64 10.63 -8.28
C THR A 142 17.96 9.23 -8.80
N SER A 143 19.22 8.84 -8.69
CA SER A 143 19.71 7.50 -9.08
C SER A 143 19.26 6.38 -8.12
N GLU A 144 18.65 6.73 -6.98
CA GLU A 144 18.17 5.74 -6.03
C GLU A 144 16.95 4.99 -6.59
N CYS A 145 17.03 3.67 -6.51
CA CYS A 145 15.93 2.81 -6.91
C CYS A 145 14.76 2.99 -5.93
N GLN A 146 13.67 3.62 -6.38
CA GLN A 146 12.49 3.90 -5.55
C GLN A 146 11.89 2.63 -4.92
N ASP A 147 12.05 1.50 -5.58
CA ASP A 147 11.61 0.19 -5.09
C ASP A 147 12.38 -0.21 -3.81
N LEU A 148 13.71 -0.01 -3.81
CA LEU A 148 14.54 -0.29 -2.63
C LEU A 148 14.25 0.68 -1.49
N GLN A 149 13.97 1.93 -1.81
CA GLN A 149 13.54 2.91 -0.82
C GLN A 149 12.19 2.51 -0.22
N HIS A 150 11.22 2.08 -1.04
CA HIS A 150 9.92 1.57 -0.58
C HIS A 150 10.10 0.37 0.36
N LEU A 151 10.94 -0.61 0.00
CA LEU A 151 11.24 -1.76 0.84
C LEU A 151 11.88 -1.36 2.18
N ARG A 152 12.82 -0.40 2.20
CA ARG A 152 13.44 0.09 3.43
C ARG A 152 12.42 0.78 4.36
N GLU A 153 11.58 1.65 3.80
CA GLU A 153 10.56 2.38 4.56
C GLU A 153 9.50 1.43 5.14
N SER A 154 9.10 0.40 4.39
CA SER A 154 8.11 -0.57 4.84
C SER A 154 8.65 -1.64 5.79
N ARG A 155 9.99 -1.76 5.94
CA ARG A 155 10.64 -2.82 6.71
C ARG A 155 10.12 -2.99 8.15
N PRO A 156 9.84 -1.94 8.92
CA PRO A 156 9.30 -2.07 10.28
C PRO A 156 7.97 -2.84 10.35
N ASN A 157 7.24 -2.87 9.23
CA ASN A 157 5.91 -3.47 9.15
C ASN A 157 5.91 -4.88 8.54
N TRP A 158 7.09 -5.44 8.23
CA TRP A 158 7.16 -6.78 7.65
C TRP A 158 6.84 -7.86 8.69
N PRO A 159 6.15 -8.95 8.31
CA PRO A 159 5.99 -10.10 9.18
C PRO A 159 7.37 -10.66 9.60
N ALA A 160 7.52 -11.03 10.88
CA ALA A 160 8.82 -11.36 11.48
C ALA A 160 9.58 -12.52 10.80
N HIS A 161 8.88 -13.45 10.14
CA HIS A 161 9.47 -14.67 9.55
C HIS A 161 9.60 -14.62 8.03
N VAL A 162 9.35 -13.47 7.41
CA VAL A 162 9.45 -13.31 5.96
C VAL A 162 10.92 -13.33 5.53
N ARG A 163 11.23 -14.22 4.58
CA ARG A 163 12.57 -14.36 3.99
C ARG A 163 12.61 -14.13 2.48
N HIS A 164 11.46 -14.19 1.80
CA HIS A 164 11.41 -14.16 0.35
C HIS A 164 10.64 -12.95 -0.15
N LEU A 165 11.16 -12.35 -1.22
CA LEU A 165 10.49 -11.30 -1.98
C LEU A 165 10.29 -11.79 -3.41
N VAL A 166 9.03 -11.85 -3.84
CA VAL A 166 8.66 -12.12 -5.23
C VAL A 166 8.46 -10.78 -5.95
N ALA A 167 9.05 -10.64 -7.13
CA ALA A 167 8.84 -9.47 -7.96
C ALA A 167 8.97 -9.83 -9.45
N ASP A 168 8.36 -9.02 -10.32
CA ASP A 168 8.44 -9.20 -11.78
C ASP A 168 9.89 -9.09 -12.29
N GLY A 169 10.13 -9.61 -13.48
CA GLY A 169 11.43 -9.59 -14.17
C GLY A 169 12.02 -8.18 -14.37
N ALA A 170 11.20 -7.12 -14.31
CA ALA A 170 11.69 -5.74 -14.29
C ALA A 170 12.55 -5.42 -13.05
N TYR A 171 12.32 -6.11 -11.94
CA TYR A 171 12.99 -5.92 -10.66
C TYR A 171 14.24 -6.80 -10.49
N THR A 172 14.48 -7.78 -11.37
CA THR A 172 15.55 -8.78 -11.21
C THR A 172 16.95 -8.28 -11.61
N ARG A 173 17.12 -7.02 -11.99
CA ARG A 173 18.43 -6.43 -12.33
C ARG A 173 19.41 -6.51 -11.14
N ARG A 174 20.70 -6.78 -11.43
CA ARG A 174 21.76 -6.97 -10.42
C ARG A 174 21.78 -5.95 -9.26
N PRO A 175 21.69 -4.62 -9.50
CA PRO A 175 21.72 -3.65 -8.42
C PRO A 175 20.55 -3.81 -7.44
N ARG A 176 19.34 -4.04 -7.98
CA ARG A 176 18.14 -4.26 -7.16
C ARG A 176 18.23 -5.53 -6.32
N ARG A 177 18.65 -6.64 -6.96
CA ARG A 177 18.85 -7.91 -6.25
C ARG A 177 19.83 -7.77 -5.08
N ARG A 178 20.97 -7.12 -5.29
CA ARG A 178 21.95 -6.85 -4.22
C ARG A 178 21.35 -6.00 -3.10
N GLY A 179 20.52 -5.00 -3.44
CA GLY A 179 19.81 -4.17 -2.47
C GLY A 179 18.83 -4.98 -1.62
N VAL A 180 18.05 -5.87 -2.24
CA VAL A 180 17.09 -6.77 -1.56
C VAL A 180 17.82 -7.74 -0.62
N CYS A 181 18.94 -8.35 -1.07
CA CYS A 181 19.74 -9.23 -0.22
C CYS A 181 20.30 -8.49 1.01
N LYS A 182 20.71 -7.21 0.88
CA LYS A 182 21.16 -6.39 2.03
C LYS A 182 20.03 -6.12 3.05
N LEU A 183 18.77 -6.23 2.64
CA LEU A 183 17.62 -6.14 3.55
C LEU A 183 17.29 -7.47 4.23
N GLY A 184 18.04 -8.54 3.96
CA GLY A 184 17.84 -9.87 4.53
C GLY A 184 16.80 -10.71 3.82
N LEU A 185 16.43 -10.34 2.58
CA LEU A 185 15.46 -11.06 1.76
C LEU A 185 16.15 -11.80 0.61
N GLU A 186 15.65 -12.98 0.31
CA GLU A 186 15.93 -13.73 -0.90
C GLU A 186 14.95 -13.34 -2.00
N MET A 187 15.48 -12.99 -3.16
CA MET A 187 14.64 -12.53 -4.27
C MET A 187 14.27 -13.69 -5.20
N VAL A 188 12.98 -13.86 -5.40
CA VAL A 188 12.40 -14.80 -6.37
C VAL A 188 11.79 -13.98 -7.52
N GLY A 189 12.19 -14.26 -8.74
CA GLY A 189 11.68 -13.55 -9.90
C GLY A 189 12.08 -14.22 -11.21
N LYS A 190 11.38 -13.86 -12.29
CA LYS A 190 11.67 -14.36 -13.62
C LYS A 190 12.99 -13.79 -14.13
N LEU A 191 13.93 -14.64 -14.50
CA LEU A 191 15.13 -14.22 -15.20
C LEU A 191 14.74 -13.71 -16.60
N ARG A 192 15.11 -12.48 -16.93
CA ARG A 192 15.08 -12.02 -18.31
C ARG A 192 16.30 -12.63 -19.02
N ARG A 193 16.03 -13.37 -20.09
CA ARG A 193 17.05 -13.78 -21.05
C ARG A 193 17.55 -12.57 -21.85
#